data_34923c6558a18dc82cc0ec11265574ed
#
_entry.id   34923c6558a18dc82cc0ec11265574ed
#
_cell.length_a   1.000
_cell.length_b   1.000
_cell.length_c   1.000
_cell.angle_alpha   90.00
_cell.angle_beta   90.00
_cell.angle_gamma   90.00
#
_symmetry.space_group_name_H-M   'P 1'
#
loop_
_entity.id
_entity.type
_entity.pdbx_description
1 polymer ?
#
loop_
_entity_poly.entity_id
_entity_poly.type
_entity_poly.pdbx_seq_one_letter_code
_entity_poly.pdbx_strand_id
1 'polypeptide(L)'
;MNRDSTMIKRIPLVTSLLAVVVGIWAKLALTSGELLPGQDGAYYWVQVRSVLNNFTLAFSDLPLVFWIQAAIAKVVGNVALAVRISDAVLPALSAIPIYFIAKKYKNPFLPAIAILVVLLHPVQLYFFTGDFIKNEATIPVVFFMALVLVNWDKRSKRFSIISLLALTLVIAISHFGTLLLAFMLVGTWALLQLRKSGLNFWLRGIAFSIVAFAELLGVLAVLVPSRFDRLINFLTTPTVIFQSPALDRILHSPSPSVMTIAIIIGQLGTLILAAITWSARSRFSFSDMSLVIASLFTTFIFSSPLIGMEWSDRLTGLSIVSLSIAAIIIFGSVESLWHKAPIALLAAVTLFTAIPLSTMEMKRVFSDQEYSDFKDFASHVSIPSNSVMVARHGVEYLSAWEFSADVVLDTYYESADLSSYSSVYYIQELKTFTPGGGGKGDGTKPSEPPTGKGPSGKGGKPDAPTDLPKKTAITGETIYSSSSFALVKVR
;
A
#
# COMPACT_ATOMS: atom_id res chain seq x y z
N MET A 1 -28.15 1.69 -41.96
CA MET A 1 -27.90 1.11 -40.65
C MET A 1 -26.69 1.82 -40.02
N ASN A 2 -26.95 2.53 -38.92
CA ASN A 2 -26.21 3.67 -38.40
C ASN A 2 -24.76 3.40 -37.97
N ARG A 3 -23.76 3.87 -38.73
CA ARG A 3 -22.36 3.97 -38.28
C ARG A 3 -22.23 4.78 -36.99
N ASP A 4 -23.05 5.81 -36.79
CA ASP A 4 -23.03 6.67 -35.59
C ASP A 4 -23.37 5.94 -34.29
N SER A 5 -24.33 5.00 -34.32
CA SER A 5 -24.73 4.24 -33.12
C SER A 5 -23.64 3.26 -32.62
N THR A 6 -22.81 2.76 -33.54
CA THR A 6 -21.69 1.87 -33.21
C THR A 6 -20.50 2.64 -32.65
N MET A 7 -20.27 3.85 -33.12
CA MET A 7 -19.20 4.73 -32.66
C MET A 7 -19.46 5.21 -31.23
N ILE A 8 -20.67 5.66 -30.94
CA ILE A 8 -21.07 6.11 -29.58
C ILE A 8 -20.94 4.97 -28.55
N LYS A 9 -21.25 3.72 -28.91
CA LYS A 9 -21.11 2.55 -28.02
C LYS A 9 -19.67 2.21 -27.68
N ARG A 10 -18.68 2.63 -28.50
CA ARG A 10 -17.25 2.34 -28.29
C ARG A 10 -16.54 3.40 -27.45
N ILE A 11 -17.09 4.61 -27.33
CA ILE A 11 -16.48 5.72 -26.58
C ILE A 11 -16.07 5.32 -25.16
N PRO A 12 -16.92 4.68 -24.34
CA PRO A 12 -16.55 4.32 -22.96
C PRO A 12 -15.35 3.37 -22.89
N LEU A 13 -15.24 2.46 -23.83
CA LEU A 13 -14.14 1.49 -23.86
C LEU A 13 -12.83 2.14 -24.27
N VAL A 14 -12.84 2.92 -25.36
CA VAL A 14 -11.65 3.59 -25.89
C VAL A 14 -11.09 4.59 -24.87
N THR A 15 -11.96 5.43 -24.30
CA THR A 15 -11.54 6.41 -23.27
C THR A 15 -11.02 5.75 -22.00
N SER A 16 -11.60 4.60 -21.62
CA SER A 16 -11.09 3.82 -20.46
C SER A 16 -9.73 3.20 -20.75
N LEU A 17 -9.50 2.67 -21.95
CA LEU A 17 -8.18 2.15 -22.33
C LEU A 17 -7.12 3.25 -22.33
N LEU A 18 -7.45 4.44 -22.83
CA LEU A 18 -6.56 5.61 -22.77
C LEU A 18 -6.26 6.00 -21.33
N ALA A 19 -7.26 5.97 -20.43
CA ALA A 19 -7.09 6.24 -19.02
C ALA A 19 -6.12 5.23 -18.35
N VAL A 20 -6.22 3.95 -18.70
CA VAL A 20 -5.28 2.91 -18.24
C VAL A 20 -3.86 3.19 -18.71
N VAL A 21 -3.69 3.49 -20.01
CA VAL A 21 -2.37 3.79 -20.59
C VAL A 21 -1.74 4.99 -19.90
N VAL A 22 -2.50 6.07 -19.67
CA VAL A 22 -2.03 7.26 -18.95
C VAL A 22 -1.64 6.92 -17.52
N GLY A 23 -2.44 6.14 -16.79
CA GLY A 23 -2.13 5.72 -15.42
C GLY A 23 -0.85 4.90 -15.32
N ILE A 24 -0.68 3.89 -16.19
CA ILE A 24 0.54 3.07 -16.25
C ILE A 24 1.75 3.93 -16.63
N TRP A 25 1.62 4.78 -17.66
CA TRP A 25 2.70 5.65 -18.10
C TRP A 25 3.15 6.62 -16.99
N ALA A 26 2.22 7.25 -16.29
CA ALA A 26 2.55 8.16 -15.19
C ALA A 26 3.36 7.45 -14.08
N LYS A 27 2.96 6.24 -13.70
CA LYS A 27 3.69 5.43 -12.72
C LYS A 27 5.08 5.06 -13.22
N LEU A 28 5.24 4.60 -14.45
CA LEU A 28 6.54 4.26 -15.03
C LEU A 28 7.44 5.49 -15.15
N ALA A 29 6.89 6.66 -15.48
CA ALA A 29 7.64 7.91 -15.55
C ALA A 29 8.18 8.35 -14.18
N LEU A 30 7.38 8.20 -13.10
CA LEU A 30 7.79 8.50 -11.73
C LEU A 30 8.91 7.59 -11.23
N THR A 31 9.06 6.38 -11.80
CA THR A 31 10.06 5.38 -11.39
C THR A 31 11.14 5.17 -12.43
N SER A 32 11.45 6.18 -13.24
CA SER A 32 12.43 6.08 -14.33
C SER A 32 13.88 5.86 -13.88
N GLY A 33 14.22 6.12 -12.60
CA GLY A 33 15.55 5.86 -12.03
C GLY A 33 15.93 4.38 -11.97
N GLU A 34 17.17 4.08 -11.66
CA GLU A 34 17.66 2.70 -11.54
C GLU A 34 17.06 1.99 -10.33
N LEU A 35 17.03 2.67 -9.17
CA LEU A 35 16.34 2.20 -7.97
C LEU A 35 14.85 2.53 -8.02
N LEU A 36 14.04 1.62 -7.49
CA LEU A 36 12.66 1.94 -7.16
C LEU A 36 12.63 3.01 -6.06
N PRO A 37 11.65 3.93 -6.09
CA PRO A 37 11.44 4.82 -4.96
C PRO A 37 11.11 4.02 -3.71
N GLY A 38 11.42 4.58 -2.53
CA GLY A 38 11.16 3.95 -1.24
C GLY A 38 12.40 3.27 -0.64
N GLN A 39 12.20 2.58 0.48
CA GLN A 39 13.27 1.90 1.21
C GLN A 39 13.30 0.39 0.93
N ASP A 40 12.15 -0.18 0.55
CA ASP A 40 11.97 -1.62 0.37
C ASP A 40 12.09 -2.07 -1.10
N GLY A 41 12.47 -1.20 -2.04
CA GLY A 41 12.54 -1.55 -3.45
C GLY A 41 13.41 -2.77 -3.72
N ALA A 42 14.61 -2.82 -3.14
CA ALA A 42 15.51 -3.95 -3.25
C ALA A 42 15.02 -5.21 -2.51
N TYR A 43 14.18 -5.06 -1.46
CA TYR A 43 13.51 -6.19 -0.81
C TYR A 43 12.70 -7.02 -1.81
N TYR A 44 11.93 -6.35 -2.68
CA TYR A 44 11.18 -7.05 -3.73
C TYR A 44 12.09 -7.77 -4.71
N TRP A 45 13.23 -7.18 -5.06
CA TRP A 45 14.20 -7.83 -5.96
C TRP A 45 14.77 -9.11 -5.35
N VAL A 46 15.17 -9.07 -4.08
CA VAL A 46 15.70 -10.24 -3.35
C VAL A 46 14.64 -11.34 -3.26
N GLN A 47 13.41 -11.00 -2.91
CA GLN A 47 12.30 -11.96 -2.82
C GLN A 47 12.03 -12.61 -4.19
N VAL A 48 11.94 -11.81 -5.26
CA VAL A 48 11.68 -12.32 -6.62
C VAL A 48 12.83 -13.21 -7.10
N ARG A 49 14.08 -12.82 -6.84
CA ARG A 49 15.25 -13.63 -7.16
C ARG A 49 15.23 -14.97 -6.43
N SER A 50 14.87 -14.98 -5.16
CA SER A 50 14.74 -16.21 -4.37
C SER A 50 13.66 -17.13 -4.92
N VAL A 51 12.49 -16.58 -5.30
CA VAL A 51 11.41 -17.36 -5.93
C VAL A 51 11.87 -17.97 -7.26
N LEU A 52 12.60 -17.22 -8.08
CA LEU A 52 13.11 -17.71 -9.36
C LEU A 52 14.11 -18.87 -9.20
N ASN A 53 14.97 -18.78 -8.19
CA ASN A 53 16.04 -19.74 -7.97
C ASN A 53 15.57 -20.97 -7.18
N ASN A 54 14.77 -20.78 -6.15
CA ASN A 54 14.47 -21.81 -5.14
C ASN A 54 12.97 -22.08 -4.95
N PHE A 55 12.06 -21.38 -5.64
CA PHE A 55 10.62 -21.40 -5.43
C PHE A 55 10.18 -21.01 -4.00
N THR A 56 11.07 -20.42 -3.21
CA THR A 56 10.81 -19.97 -1.83
C THR A 56 11.12 -18.49 -1.68
N LEU A 57 10.56 -17.86 -0.66
CA LEU A 57 10.87 -16.48 -0.31
C LEU A 57 12.18 -16.43 0.49
N ALA A 58 13.00 -15.42 0.28
CA ALA A 58 14.20 -15.13 1.07
C ALA A 58 13.83 -14.69 2.49
N PHE A 59 12.80 -13.89 2.61
CA PHE A 59 12.27 -13.41 3.89
C PHE A 59 10.82 -13.86 4.06
N SER A 60 10.42 -14.21 5.29
CA SER A 60 9.06 -14.66 5.60
C SER A 60 8.02 -13.57 5.30
N ASP A 61 7.18 -13.82 4.30
CA ASP A 61 6.11 -12.90 3.89
C ASP A 61 5.01 -13.63 3.09
N LEU A 62 3.92 -12.90 2.74
CA LEU A 62 2.83 -13.42 1.93
C LEU A 62 3.27 -13.53 0.46
N PRO A 63 3.13 -14.71 -0.19
CA PRO A 63 3.91 -15.04 -1.37
C PRO A 63 3.34 -14.55 -2.70
N LEU A 64 2.02 -14.31 -2.82
CA LEU A 64 1.37 -14.22 -4.14
C LEU A 64 1.95 -13.13 -5.03
N VAL A 65 2.17 -11.94 -4.50
CA VAL A 65 2.70 -10.80 -5.30
C VAL A 65 4.10 -11.12 -5.82
N PHE A 66 4.97 -11.70 -4.99
CA PHE A 66 6.32 -12.08 -5.41
C PHE A 66 6.32 -13.17 -6.48
N TRP A 67 5.39 -14.11 -6.41
CA TRP A 67 5.26 -15.15 -7.44
C TRP A 67 4.78 -14.58 -8.77
N ILE A 68 3.85 -13.62 -8.75
CA ILE A 68 3.44 -12.90 -9.97
C ILE A 68 4.63 -12.13 -10.55
N GLN A 69 5.38 -11.41 -9.71
CA GLN A 69 6.58 -10.67 -10.12
C GLN A 69 7.65 -11.60 -10.67
N ALA A 70 7.87 -12.77 -10.08
CA ALA A 70 8.80 -13.78 -10.57
C ALA A 70 8.38 -14.35 -11.93
N ALA A 71 7.09 -14.59 -12.12
CA ALA A 71 6.57 -15.02 -13.42
C ALA A 71 6.82 -13.97 -14.52
N ILE A 72 6.60 -12.68 -14.19
CA ILE A 72 6.92 -11.57 -15.10
C ILE A 72 8.43 -11.49 -15.34
N ALA A 73 9.25 -11.62 -14.30
CA ALA A 73 10.71 -11.58 -14.41
C ALA A 73 11.27 -12.70 -15.31
N LYS A 74 10.65 -13.89 -15.26
CA LYS A 74 11.01 -15.00 -16.15
C LYS A 74 10.75 -14.68 -17.63
N VAL A 75 9.72 -13.89 -17.92
CA VAL A 75 9.39 -13.47 -19.29
C VAL A 75 10.27 -12.30 -19.74
N VAL A 76 10.50 -11.33 -18.86
CA VAL A 76 11.23 -10.09 -19.17
C VAL A 76 12.75 -10.29 -19.13
N GLY A 77 13.23 -11.31 -18.40
CA GLY A 77 14.66 -11.58 -18.22
C GLY A 77 15.38 -10.64 -17.25
N ASN A 78 14.67 -9.75 -16.56
CA ASN A 78 15.24 -8.78 -15.62
C ASN A 78 14.32 -8.58 -14.41
N VAL A 79 14.82 -8.84 -13.20
CA VAL A 79 14.04 -8.79 -11.96
C VAL A 79 13.60 -7.36 -11.63
N ALA A 80 14.52 -6.39 -11.68
CA ALA A 80 14.23 -5.01 -11.33
C ALA A 80 13.16 -4.41 -12.29
N LEU A 81 13.30 -4.68 -13.58
CA LEU A 81 12.32 -4.25 -14.59
C LEU A 81 10.95 -4.96 -14.38
N ALA A 82 10.94 -6.25 -14.04
CA ALA A 82 9.71 -7.00 -13.78
C ALA A 82 8.95 -6.46 -12.57
N VAL A 83 9.64 -6.14 -11.48
CA VAL A 83 9.04 -5.52 -10.29
C VAL A 83 8.44 -4.17 -10.68
N ARG A 84 9.17 -3.33 -11.40
CA ARG A 84 8.68 -2.01 -11.87
C ARG A 84 7.45 -2.11 -12.76
N ILE A 85 7.46 -3.04 -13.74
CA ILE A 85 6.30 -3.28 -14.61
C ILE A 85 5.11 -3.78 -13.79
N SER A 86 5.32 -4.72 -12.88
CA SER A 86 4.24 -5.26 -12.06
C SER A 86 3.60 -4.20 -11.19
N ASP A 87 4.40 -3.30 -10.63
CA ASP A 87 3.94 -2.18 -9.80
C ASP A 87 3.04 -1.19 -10.56
N ALA A 88 3.33 -0.97 -11.84
CA ALA A 88 2.51 -0.11 -12.66
C ALA A 88 1.25 -0.83 -13.20
N VAL A 89 1.37 -2.12 -13.54
CA VAL A 89 0.32 -2.88 -14.24
C VAL A 89 -0.68 -3.50 -13.26
N LEU A 90 -0.23 -4.07 -12.12
CA LEU A 90 -1.15 -4.75 -11.20
C LEU A 90 -2.24 -3.81 -10.68
N PRO A 91 -1.96 -2.60 -10.17
CA PRO A 91 -3.01 -1.68 -9.77
C PRO A 91 -3.93 -1.24 -10.92
N ALA A 92 -3.40 -1.18 -12.14
CA ALA A 92 -4.18 -0.81 -13.33
C ALA A 92 -5.27 -1.83 -13.67
N LEU A 93 -5.17 -3.08 -13.18
CA LEU A 93 -6.25 -4.08 -13.28
C LEU A 93 -7.54 -3.62 -12.59
N SER A 94 -7.49 -2.63 -11.69
CA SER A 94 -8.67 -1.99 -11.11
C SER A 94 -9.60 -1.39 -12.18
N ALA A 95 -9.05 -1.02 -13.32
CA ALA A 95 -9.83 -0.46 -14.43
C ALA A 95 -10.92 -1.42 -14.91
N ILE A 96 -10.70 -2.73 -14.84
CA ILE A 96 -11.68 -3.74 -15.30
C ILE A 96 -12.97 -3.66 -14.47
N PRO A 97 -12.94 -3.88 -13.14
CA PRO A 97 -14.16 -3.80 -12.32
C PRO A 97 -14.74 -2.38 -12.29
N ILE A 98 -13.91 -1.32 -12.27
CA ILE A 98 -14.37 0.07 -12.32
C ILE A 98 -15.16 0.33 -13.60
N TYR A 99 -14.66 -0.11 -14.75
CA TYR A 99 -15.36 0.01 -16.03
C TYR A 99 -16.75 -0.62 -15.96
N PHE A 100 -16.87 -1.85 -15.47
CA PHE A 100 -18.15 -2.55 -15.40
C PHE A 100 -19.10 -1.95 -14.35
N ILE A 101 -18.59 -1.42 -13.24
CA ILE A 101 -19.41 -0.69 -12.26
C ILE A 101 -19.94 0.60 -12.85
N ALA A 102 -19.05 1.43 -13.42
CA ALA A 102 -19.39 2.74 -13.97
C ALA A 102 -20.27 2.67 -15.21
N LYS A 103 -20.07 1.64 -16.07
CA LYS A 103 -20.89 1.41 -17.29
C LYS A 103 -22.36 1.15 -17.01
N LYS A 104 -22.75 0.79 -15.78
CA LYS A 104 -24.19 0.67 -15.40
C LYS A 104 -24.94 2.00 -15.56
N TYR A 105 -24.22 3.12 -15.54
CA TYR A 105 -24.78 4.45 -15.56
C TYR A 105 -24.69 5.06 -16.98
N LYS A 106 -25.58 6.00 -17.27
CA LYS A 106 -25.73 6.56 -18.63
C LYS A 106 -24.60 7.48 -19.10
N ASN A 107 -23.66 7.87 -18.20
CA ASN A 107 -22.56 8.77 -18.56
C ASN A 107 -21.42 7.96 -19.26
N PRO A 108 -21.13 8.23 -20.54
CA PRO A 108 -20.12 7.48 -21.29
C PRO A 108 -18.68 7.76 -20.84
N PHE A 109 -18.42 8.88 -20.18
CA PHE A 109 -17.08 9.26 -19.70
C PHE A 109 -16.82 8.85 -18.24
N LEU A 110 -17.86 8.47 -17.48
CA LEU A 110 -17.71 8.09 -16.08
C LEU A 110 -16.70 6.95 -15.89
N PRO A 111 -16.65 5.89 -16.70
CA PRO A 111 -15.64 4.84 -16.54
C PRO A 111 -14.21 5.36 -16.65
N ALA A 112 -13.93 6.19 -17.68
CA ALA A 112 -12.59 6.74 -17.90
C ALA A 112 -12.15 7.68 -16.77
N ILE A 113 -13.04 8.58 -16.33
CA ILE A 113 -12.78 9.52 -15.24
C ILE A 113 -12.51 8.76 -13.94
N ALA A 114 -13.34 7.76 -13.63
CA ALA A 114 -13.18 6.95 -12.43
C ALA A 114 -11.85 6.17 -12.43
N ILE A 115 -11.46 5.61 -13.58
CA ILE A 115 -10.18 4.91 -13.75
C ILE A 115 -9.01 5.89 -13.53
N LEU A 116 -9.04 7.07 -14.16
CA LEU A 116 -7.99 8.10 -13.99
C LEU A 116 -7.87 8.53 -12.52
N VAL A 117 -9.00 8.84 -11.88
CA VAL A 117 -9.01 9.28 -10.48
C VAL A 117 -8.41 8.20 -9.57
N VAL A 118 -8.73 6.93 -9.79
CA VAL A 118 -8.18 5.84 -8.98
C VAL A 118 -6.70 5.63 -9.25
N LEU A 119 -6.28 5.54 -10.52
CA LEU A 119 -4.89 5.24 -10.87
C LEU A 119 -3.92 6.40 -10.61
N LEU A 120 -4.39 7.64 -10.72
CA LEU A 120 -3.59 8.85 -10.46
C LEU A 120 -3.91 9.48 -9.11
N HIS A 121 -4.61 8.78 -8.21
CA HIS A 121 -4.84 9.32 -6.88
C HIS A 121 -3.50 9.58 -6.16
N PRO A 122 -3.29 10.75 -5.50
CA PRO A 122 -2.02 11.05 -4.82
C PRO A 122 -1.56 9.95 -3.88
N VAL A 123 -2.49 9.31 -3.19
CA VAL A 123 -2.17 8.21 -2.27
C VAL A 123 -1.80 6.93 -3.00
N GLN A 124 -2.37 6.65 -4.17
CA GLN A 124 -1.92 5.53 -5.02
C GLN A 124 -0.48 5.75 -5.48
N LEU A 125 -0.17 6.97 -5.90
CA LEU A 125 1.18 7.33 -6.29
C LEU A 125 2.14 7.33 -5.07
N TYR A 126 1.65 7.71 -3.89
CA TYR A 126 2.41 7.60 -2.63
C TYR A 126 2.68 6.13 -2.27
N PHE A 127 1.73 5.23 -2.39
CA PHE A 127 1.95 3.80 -2.17
C PHE A 127 3.01 3.24 -3.10
N PHE A 128 2.97 3.63 -4.34
CA PHE A 128 3.95 3.24 -5.33
C PHE A 128 5.35 3.79 -5.02
N THR A 129 5.44 5.05 -4.58
CA THR A 129 6.72 5.69 -4.24
C THR A 129 7.21 5.37 -2.83
N GLY A 130 6.34 4.81 -1.98
CA GLY A 130 6.63 4.42 -0.60
C GLY A 130 6.82 2.93 -0.37
N ASP A 131 6.96 2.13 -1.45
CA ASP A 131 7.15 0.67 -1.42
C ASP A 131 5.97 -0.15 -0.86
N PHE A 132 4.76 0.39 -0.89
CA PHE A 132 3.55 -0.35 -0.52
C PHE A 132 3.01 -1.20 -1.69
N ILE A 133 3.89 -1.82 -2.47
CA ILE A 133 3.58 -2.57 -3.70
C ILE A 133 2.50 -3.64 -3.49
N LYS A 134 2.55 -4.37 -2.37
CA LYS A 134 1.54 -5.38 -2.06
C LYS A 134 0.15 -4.79 -1.80
N ASN A 135 0.10 -3.59 -1.20
CA ASN A 135 -1.16 -2.88 -1.00
C ASN A 135 -1.78 -2.54 -2.36
N GLU A 136 -1.00 -1.97 -3.26
CA GLU A 136 -1.46 -1.58 -4.58
C GLU A 136 -1.88 -2.78 -5.44
N ALA A 137 -1.11 -3.86 -5.43
CA ALA A 137 -1.41 -5.08 -6.17
C ALA A 137 -2.75 -5.72 -5.75
N THR A 138 -3.21 -5.49 -4.51
CA THR A 138 -4.45 -6.06 -3.98
C THR A 138 -5.68 -5.15 -4.14
N ILE A 139 -5.50 -3.87 -4.43
CA ILE A 139 -6.60 -2.92 -4.66
C ILE A 139 -7.58 -3.38 -5.75
N PRO A 140 -7.13 -3.89 -6.92
CA PRO A 140 -8.03 -4.42 -7.94
C PRO A 140 -8.99 -5.48 -7.41
N VAL A 141 -8.52 -6.32 -6.50
CA VAL A 141 -9.32 -7.42 -5.93
C VAL A 141 -10.51 -6.86 -5.13
N VAL A 142 -10.30 -5.77 -4.38
CA VAL A 142 -11.40 -5.09 -3.65
C VAL A 142 -12.41 -4.48 -4.62
N PHE A 143 -11.98 -3.90 -5.74
CA PHE A 143 -12.90 -3.43 -6.78
C PHE A 143 -13.67 -4.57 -7.44
N PHE A 144 -13.05 -5.76 -7.64
CA PHE A 144 -13.77 -6.95 -8.09
C PHE A 144 -14.81 -7.41 -7.06
N MET A 145 -14.51 -7.36 -5.76
CA MET A 145 -15.52 -7.59 -4.71
C MET A 145 -16.68 -6.61 -4.82
N ALA A 146 -16.40 -5.31 -4.97
CA ALA A 146 -17.43 -4.31 -5.19
C ALA A 146 -18.29 -4.60 -6.44
N LEU A 147 -17.67 -5.06 -7.53
CA LEU A 147 -18.38 -5.49 -8.74
C LEU A 147 -19.32 -6.68 -8.48
N VAL A 148 -18.90 -7.64 -7.66
CA VAL A 148 -19.77 -8.76 -7.23
C VAL A 148 -20.93 -8.22 -6.41
N LEU A 149 -20.71 -7.33 -5.44
CA LEU A 149 -21.74 -6.75 -4.58
C LEU A 149 -22.75 -5.89 -5.35
N VAL A 150 -22.29 -5.08 -6.30
CA VAL A 150 -23.14 -4.26 -7.19
C VAL A 150 -24.07 -5.12 -8.06
N ASN A 151 -23.67 -6.35 -8.37
CA ASN A 151 -24.44 -7.29 -9.17
C ASN A 151 -25.10 -8.41 -8.34
N TRP A 152 -25.14 -8.27 -7.01
CA TRP A 152 -25.62 -9.29 -6.09
C TRP A 152 -27.03 -9.80 -6.39
N ASP A 153 -27.95 -8.90 -6.71
CA ASP A 153 -29.35 -9.27 -7.01
C ASP A 153 -29.54 -9.86 -8.43
N LYS A 154 -28.55 -9.69 -9.31
CA LYS A 154 -28.60 -10.16 -10.71
C LYS A 154 -27.94 -11.52 -10.92
N ARG A 155 -27.13 -11.99 -9.96
CA ARG A 155 -26.39 -13.25 -10.04
C ARG A 155 -26.91 -14.28 -9.05
N SER A 156 -26.59 -15.54 -9.28
CA SER A 156 -26.89 -16.57 -8.29
C SER A 156 -26.12 -16.29 -6.98
N LYS A 157 -26.76 -16.44 -5.85
CA LYS A 157 -26.14 -16.21 -4.53
C LYS A 157 -24.92 -17.10 -4.31
N ARG A 158 -24.99 -18.36 -4.77
CA ARG A 158 -23.86 -19.31 -4.69
C ARG A 158 -22.65 -18.80 -5.46
N PHE A 159 -22.83 -18.36 -6.69
CA PHE A 159 -21.73 -17.79 -7.49
C PHE A 159 -21.12 -16.56 -6.84
N SER A 160 -21.95 -15.64 -6.32
CA SER A 160 -21.49 -14.43 -5.64
C SER A 160 -20.69 -14.76 -4.37
N ILE A 161 -21.16 -15.71 -3.55
CA ILE A 161 -20.44 -16.13 -2.34
C ILE A 161 -19.11 -16.79 -2.70
N ILE A 162 -19.09 -17.73 -3.64
CA ILE A 162 -17.84 -18.39 -4.07
C ILE A 162 -16.86 -17.36 -4.61
N SER A 163 -17.32 -16.39 -5.42
CA SER A 163 -16.47 -15.32 -5.92
C SER A 163 -15.89 -14.47 -4.80
N LEU A 164 -16.69 -14.06 -3.81
CA LEU A 164 -16.19 -13.29 -2.67
C LEU A 164 -15.17 -14.08 -1.86
N LEU A 165 -15.39 -15.36 -1.61
CA LEU A 165 -14.42 -16.24 -0.91
C LEU A 165 -13.11 -16.36 -1.68
N ALA A 166 -13.17 -16.63 -2.99
CA ALA A 166 -11.98 -16.71 -3.81
C ALA A 166 -11.19 -15.39 -3.81
N LEU A 167 -11.89 -14.25 -3.93
CA LEU A 167 -11.25 -12.93 -3.86
C LEU A 167 -10.67 -12.64 -2.45
N THR A 168 -11.35 -13.05 -1.39
CA THR A 168 -10.84 -12.94 -0.01
C THR A 168 -9.57 -13.76 0.17
N LEU A 169 -9.52 -14.98 -0.35
CA LEU A 169 -8.33 -15.83 -0.31
C LEU A 169 -7.16 -15.18 -1.05
N VAL A 170 -7.40 -14.63 -2.25
CA VAL A 170 -6.37 -13.90 -3.01
C VAL A 170 -5.80 -12.74 -2.20
N ILE A 171 -6.64 -11.94 -1.52
CA ILE A 171 -6.17 -10.85 -0.65
C ILE A 171 -5.39 -11.41 0.54
N ALA A 172 -5.88 -12.47 1.18
CA ALA A 172 -5.29 -13.06 2.38
C ALA A 172 -3.85 -13.53 2.16
N ILE A 173 -3.57 -14.15 1.00
CA ILE A 173 -2.22 -14.61 0.65
C ILE A 173 -1.36 -13.52 -0.01
N SER A 174 -1.89 -12.29 -0.11
CA SER A 174 -1.20 -11.14 -0.69
C SER A 174 -0.89 -10.06 0.36
N HIS A 175 -1.91 -9.58 1.10
CA HIS A 175 -1.76 -8.45 2.01
C HIS A 175 -2.84 -8.33 3.09
N PHE A 176 -2.44 -8.29 4.37
CA PHE A 176 -3.36 -8.22 5.51
C PHE A 176 -4.13 -6.91 5.63
N GLY A 177 -3.50 -5.77 5.36
CA GLY A 177 -4.20 -4.48 5.48
C GLY A 177 -5.40 -4.39 4.52
N THR A 178 -5.22 -4.90 3.29
CA THR A 178 -6.30 -4.96 2.30
C THR A 178 -7.36 -6.00 2.70
N LEU A 179 -6.98 -7.07 3.42
CA LEU A 179 -7.95 -8.03 3.96
C LEU A 179 -8.87 -7.37 4.97
N LEU A 180 -8.35 -6.50 5.84
CA LEU A 180 -9.17 -5.73 6.79
C LEU A 180 -10.12 -4.79 6.05
N LEU A 181 -9.67 -4.13 4.98
CA LEU A 181 -10.53 -3.32 4.11
C LEU A 181 -11.68 -4.15 3.53
N ALA A 182 -11.37 -5.33 2.99
CA ALA A 182 -12.35 -6.23 2.41
C ALA A 182 -13.39 -6.70 3.44
N PHE A 183 -12.94 -7.07 4.64
CA PHE A 183 -13.83 -7.47 5.73
C PHE A 183 -14.74 -6.32 6.18
N MET A 184 -14.21 -5.11 6.35
CA MET A 184 -15.01 -3.95 6.74
C MET A 184 -16.06 -3.62 5.67
N LEU A 185 -15.66 -3.59 4.40
CA LEU A 185 -16.56 -3.29 3.29
C LEU A 185 -17.64 -4.36 3.11
N VAL A 186 -17.24 -5.62 2.96
CA VAL A 186 -18.16 -6.73 2.72
C VAL A 186 -19.00 -7.02 3.97
N GLY A 187 -18.42 -7.00 5.16
CA GLY A 187 -19.11 -7.22 6.43
C GLY A 187 -20.17 -6.16 6.69
N THR A 188 -19.83 -4.88 6.54
CA THR A 188 -20.82 -3.78 6.71
C THR A 188 -21.93 -3.87 5.67
N TRP A 189 -21.58 -4.10 4.39
CA TRP A 189 -22.57 -4.32 3.35
C TRP A 189 -23.48 -5.50 3.68
N ALA A 190 -22.89 -6.59 4.11
CA ALA A 190 -23.59 -7.79 4.50
C ALA A 190 -24.55 -7.50 5.66
N LEU A 191 -24.13 -6.83 6.72
CA LEU A 191 -24.97 -6.41 7.83
C LEU A 191 -26.20 -5.59 7.38
N LEU A 192 -26.02 -4.69 6.43
CA LEU A 192 -27.11 -3.90 5.86
C LEU A 192 -28.11 -4.75 5.04
N GLN A 193 -27.65 -5.83 4.41
CA GLN A 193 -28.51 -6.77 3.69
C GLN A 193 -29.36 -7.67 4.63
N LEU A 194 -29.00 -7.75 5.94
CA LEU A 194 -29.78 -8.49 6.97
C LEU A 194 -31.26 -8.13 6.95
N ARG A 195 -31.55 -6.89 6.71
CA ARG A 195 -32.92 -6.39 6.73
C ARG A 195 -33.84 -7.07 5.71
N LYS A 196 -33.26 -7.63 4.63
CA LYS A 196 -33.97 -8.37 3.57
C LYS A 196 -33.93 -9.89 3.74
N SER A 197 -32.92 -10.40 4.42
CA SER A 197 -32.66 -11.84 4.52
C SER A 197 -32.97 -12.27 5.93
N GLY A 198 -33.85 -13.24 6.16
CA GLY A 198 -34.23 -13.67 7.51
C GLY A 198 -33.06 -14.12 8.38
N LEU A 199 -33.22 -14.09 9.69
CA LEU A 199 -32.18 -14.38 10.70
C LEU A 199 -31.42 -15.71 10.46
N ASN A 200 -32.12 -16.77 10.02
CA ASN A 200 -31.51 -18.07 9.75
C ASN A 200 -30.46 -18.08 8.63
N PHE A 201 -30.61 -17.23 7.62
CA PHE A 201 -29.61 -17.06 6.58
C PHE A 201 -28.33 -16.45 7.16
N TRP A 202 -28.49 -15.58 8.11
CA TRP A 202 -27.41 -14.86 8.78
C TRP A 202 -26.61 -15.69 9.74
N LEU A 203 -27.28 -16.45 10.59
CA LEU A 203 -26.60 -17.37 11.51
C LEU A 203 -25.70 -18.34 10.72
N ARG A 204 -26.18 -18.81 9.57
CA ARG A 204 -25.37 -19.65 8.67
C ARG A 204 -24.20 -18.89 8.04
N GLY A 205 -24.43 -17.63 7.61
CA GLY A 205 -23.38 -16.77 7.04
C GLY A 205 -22.31 -16.42 8.07
N ILE A 206 -22.71 -16.07 9.29
CA ILE A 206 -21.77 -15.78 10.40
C ILE A 206 -20.98 -17.05 10.78
N ALA A 207 -21.65 -18.18 10.96
CA ALA A 207 -20.98 -19.44 11.28
C ALA A 207 -19.96 -19.81 10.20
N PHE A 208 -20.32 -19.69 8.92
CA PHE A 208 -19.43 -19.92 7.81
C PHE A 208 -18.24 -18.96 7.80
N SER A 209 -18.47 -17.66 8.07
CA SER A 209 -17.40 -16.65 8.13
C SER A 209 -16.42 -16.91 9.27
N ILE A 210 -16.91 -17.37 10.43
CA ILE A 210 -16.07 -17.76 11.58
C ILE A 210 -15.20 -18.95 11.20
N VAL A 211 -15.76 -19.99 10.57
CA VAL A 211 -15.01 -21.18 10.15
C VAL A 211 -13.96 -20.79 9.10
N ALA A 212 -14.34 -20.04 8.06
CA ALA A 212 -13.42 -19.59 7.02
C ALA A 212 -12.30 -18.70 7.59
N PHE A 213 -12.61 -17.86 8.59
CA PHE A 213 -11.61 -17.05 9.27
C PHE A 213 -10.67 -17.90 10.13
N ALA A 214 -11.20 -18.90 10.83
CA ALA A 214 -10.38 -19.84 11.63
C ALA A 214 -9.46 -20.69 10.74
N GLU A 215 -9.96 -21.17 9.59
CA GLU A 215 -9.12 -21.88 8.60
C GLU A 215 -8.03 -20.97 8.06
N LEU A 216 -8.36 -19.72 7.72
CA LEU A 216 -7.39 -18.73 7.29
C LEU A 216 -6.30 -18.48 8.34
N LEU A 217 -6.69 -18.29 9.60
CA LEU A 217 -5.75 -18.15 10.72
C LEU A 217 -4.83 -19.38 10.84
N GLY A 218 -5.38 -20.59 10.69
CA GLY A 218 -4.62 -21.83 10.69
C GLY A 218 -3.58 -21.89 9.57
N VAL A 219 -3.99 -21.52 8.35
CA VAL A 219 -3.06 -21.44 7.20
C VAL A 219 -1.95 -20.42 7.44
N LEU A 220 -2.29 -19.25 7.98
CA LEU A 220 -1.30 -18.21 8.27
C LEU A 220 -0.33 -18.61 9.39
N ALA A 221 -0.82 -19.27 10.44
CA ALA A 221 0.02 -19.78 11.52
C ALA A 221 1.08 -20.76 11.01
N VAL A 222 0.73 -21.57 10.01
CA VAL A 222 1.63 -22.56 9.42
C VAL A 222 2.58 -21.96 8.40
N LEU A 223 2.06 -21.10 7.48
CA LEU A 223 2.85 -20.58 6.37
C LEU A 223 3.69 -19.35 6.75
N VAL A 224 3.18 -18.50 7.66
CA VAL A 224 3.83 -17.21 8.01
C VAL A 224 3.66 -16.91 9.50
N PRO A 225 4.32 -17.68 10.40
CA PRO A 225 4.12 -17.56 11.85
C PRO A 225 4.32 -16.13 12.38
N SER A 226 5.33 -15.41 11.90
CA SER A 226 5.62 -14.04 12.33
C SER A 226 4.49 -13.03 12.00
N ARG A 227 3.73 -13.28 10.95
CA ARG A 227 2.56 -12.46 10.59
C ARG A 227 1.33 -12.88 11.38
N PHE A 228 1.22 -14.15 11.69
CA PHE A 228 0.17 -14.67 12.59
C PHE A 228 0.30 -14.06 13.99
N ASP A 229 1.50 -14.03 14.58
CA ASP A 229 1.75 -13.42 15.89
C ASP A 229 1.37 -11.93 15.92
N ARG A 230 1.69 -11.17 14.85
CA ARG A 230 1.26 -9.78 14.72
C ARG A 230 -0.26 -9.64 14.66
N LEU A 231 -0.95 -10.52 13.96
CA LEU A 231 -2.41 -10.52 13.89
C LEU A 231 -3.03 -10.85 15.24
N ILE A 232 -2.48 -11.83 15.96
CA ILE A 232 -2.94 -12.17 17.31
C ILE A 232 -2.70 -11.01 18.26
N ASN A 233 -1.54 -10.38 18.26
CA ASN A 233 -1.27 -9.17 19.06
C ASN A 233 -2.27 -8.05 18.76
N PHE A 234 -2.60 -7.85 17.50
CA PHE A 234 -3.61 -6.88 17.10
C PHE A 234 -5.01 -7.22 17.63
N LEU A 235 -5.41 -8.50 17.59
CA LEU A 235 -6.71 -8.95 18.09
C LEU A 235 -6.80 -8.94 19.62
N THR A 236 -5.70 -9.22 20.31
CA THR A 236 -5.63 -9.27 21.78
C THR A 236 -5.40 -7.89 22.41
N THR A 237 -4.77 -6.98 21.68
CA THR A 237 -4.46 -5.64 22.16
C THR A 237 -4.90 -4.57 21.14
N PRO A 238 -6.21 -4.47 20.86
CA PRO A 238 -6.73 -3.56 19.81
C PRO A 238 -6.46 -2.08 20.10
N THR A 239 -6.14 -1.72 21.34
CA THR A 239 -5.76 -0.36 21.75
C THR A 239 -4.48 0.13 21.11
N VAL A 240 -3.61 -0.78 20.63
CA VAL A 240 -2.38 -0.43 19.89
C VAL A 240 -2.68 0.40 18.63
N ILE A 241 -3.85 0.20 18.00
CA ILE A 241 -4.29 1.01 16.85
C ILE A 241 -4.40 2.50 17.18
N PHE A 242 -4.67 2.86 18.42
CA PHE A 242 -4.93 4.24 18.83
C PHE A 242 -3.72 4.89 19.51
N GLN A 243 -2.58 4.20 19.57
CA GLN A 243 -1.34 4.77 20.13
C GLN A 243 -0.76 5.81 19.20
N SER A 244 -0.37 6.97 19.75
CA SER A 244 0.16 8.11 18.99
C SER A 244 -0.74 8.49 17.80
N PRO A 245 -1.93 9.09 18.06
CA PRO A 245 -2.91 9.37 17.02
C PRO A 245 -2.35 10.23 15.89
N ALA A 246 -2.80 9.99 14.66
CA ALA A 246 -2.45 10.81 13.50
C ALA A 246 -2.91 12.27 13.65
N LEU A 247 -3.87 12.54 14.54
CA LEU A 247 -4.31 13.88 14.91
C LEU A 247 -3.15 14.76 15.39
N ASP A 248 -2.22 14.19 16.16
CA ASP A 248 -1.05 14.92 16.66
C ASP A 248 -0.17 15.42 15.50
N ARG A 249 0.00 14.61 14.46
CA ARG A 249 0.70 15.03 13.23
C ARG A 249 -0.05 16.14 12.49
N ILE A 250 -1.38 16.03 12.41
CA ILE A 250 -2.21 17.03 11.73
C ILE A 250 -2.11 18.40 12.41
N LEU A 251 -2.09 18.41 13.74
CA LEU A 251 -2.10 19.64 14.54
C LEU A 251 -0.71 20.29 14.69
N HIS A 252 0.36 19.49 14.67
CA HIS A 252 1.71 19.96 14.99
C HIS A 252 2.71 19.92 13.85
N SER A 253 2.34 19.39 12.68
CA SER A 253 3.24 19.39 11.53
C SER A 253 3.26 20.77 10.84
N PRO A 254 4.44 21.33 10.57
CA PRO A 254 4.55 22.63 9.90
C PRO A 254 4.10 22.59 8.44
N SER A 255 4.07 21.40 7.83
CA SER A 255 3.62 21.19 6.44
C SER A 255 2.74 19.95 6.34
N PRO A 256 1.62 20.03 5.61
CA PRO A 256 0.74 18.88 5.43
C PRO A 256 1.42 17.80 4.57
N SER A 257 1.51 16.58 5.09
CA SER A 257 1.92 15.41 4.30
C SER A 257 0.79 14.94 3.38
N VAL A 258 1.14 14.11 2.36
CA VAL A 258 0.12 13.45 1.50
C VAL A 258 -0.91 12.70 2.36
N MET A 259 -0.48 12.05 3.43
CA MET A 259 -1.38 11.33 4.33
C MET A 259 -2.27 12.24 5.16
N THR A 260 -1.75 13.40 5.62
CA THR A 260 -2.58 14.42 6.28
C THR A 260 -3.69 14.90 5.35
N ILE A 261 -3.35 15.20 4.10
CA ILE A 261 -4.32 15.62 3.08
C ILE A 261 -5.33 14.49 2.81
N ALA A 262 -4.85 13.24 2.71
CA ALA A 262 -5.71 12.08 2.48
C ALA A 262 -6.70 11.82 3.63
N ILE A 263 -6.30 12.01 4.89
CA ILE A 263 -7.19 11.96 6.06
C ILE A 263 -8.29 13.01 5.92
N ILE A 264 -7.92 14.26 5.63
CA ILE A 264 -8.89 15.37 5.49
C ILE A 264 -9.86 15.09 4.33
N ILE A 265 -9.33 14.69 3.16
CA ILE A 265 -10.16 14.33 1.99
C ILE A 265 -11.08 13.15 2.32
N GLY A 266 -10.57 12.12 3.00
CA GLY A 266 -11.36 10.96 3.41
C GLY A 266 -12.53 11.34 4.32
N GLN A 267 -12.28 12.15 5.35
CA GLN A 267 -13.32 12.59 6.28
C GLN A 267 -14.32 13.55 5.64
N LEU A 268 -13.85 14.63 5.01
CA LEU A 268 -14.73 15.60 4.35
C LEU A 268 -15.47 15.00 3.16
N GLY A 269 -14.78 14.20 2.35
CA GLY A 269 -15.40 13.47 1.24
C GLY A 269 -16.51 12.54 1.71
N THR A 270 -16.28 11.82 2.81
CA THR A 270 -17.31 10.96 3.42
C THR A 270 -18.53 11.76 3.85
N LEU A 271 -18.34 12.89 4.53
CA LEU A 271 -19.46 13.74 4.98
C LEU A 271 -20.25 14.31 3.80
N ILE A 272 -19.56 14.84 2.77
CA ILE A 272 -20.18 15.38 1.56
C ILE A 272 -20.96 14.29 0.82
N LEU A 273 -20.35 13.13 0.60
CA LEU A 273 -21.01 12.02 -0.10
C LEU A 273 -22.17 11.45 0.72
N ALA A 274 -22.08 11.41 2.04
CA ALA A 274 -23.18 11.00 2.91
C ALA A 274 -24.36 11.97 2.81
N ALA A 275 -24.11 13.29 2.82
CA ALA A 275 -25.16 14.31 2.63
C ALA A 275 -25.84 14.19 1.26
N ILE A 276 -25.06 14.01 0.19
CA ILE A 276 -25.61 13.78 -1.17
C ILE A 276 -26.45 12.49 -1.19
N THR A 277 -25.94 11.40 -0.61
CA THR A 277 -26.64 10.12 -0.56
C THR A 277 -27.97 10.24 0.19
N TRP A 278 -27.96 10.96 1.31
CA TRP A 278 -29.18 11.20 2.08
C TRP A 278 -30.22 12.03 1.30
N SER A 279 -29.81 13.10 0.66
CA SER A 279 -30.69 13.96 -0.14
C SER A 279 -31.24 13.24 -1.37
N ALA A 280 -30.49 12.34 -1.99
CA ALA A 280 -30.86 11.61 -3.19
C ALA A 280 -31.27 10.15 -2.93
N ARG A 281 -31.60 9.77 -1.67
CA ARG A 281 -31.80 8.37 -1.25
C ARG A 281 -32.82 7.59 -2.08
N SER A 282 -33.83 8.25 -2.61
CA SER A 282 -34.87 7.63 -3.47
C SER A 282 -34.36 7.19 -4.85
N ARG A 283 -33.17 7.62 -5.25
CA ARG A 283 -32.54 7.31 -6.54
C ARG A 283 -31.75 6.01 -6.52
N PHE A 284 -31.44 5.48 -5.34
CA PHE A 284 -30.60 4.30 -5.21
C PHE A 284 -31.44 3.03 -5.08
N SER A 285 -30.99 1.97 -5.75
CA SER A 285 -31.46 0.64 -5.38
C SER A 285 -30.99 0.30 -3.96
N PHE A 286 -31.69 -0.62 -3.29
CA PHE A 286 -31.27 -1.04 -1.94
C PHE A 286 -29.86 -1.61 -1.91
N SER A 287 -29.45 -2.35 -2.93
CA SER A 287 -28.11 -2.93 -3.05
C SER A 287 -27.05 -1.84 -3.23
N ASP A 288 -27.30 -0.87 -4.13
CA ASP A 288 -26.38 0.25 -4.34
C ASP A 288 -26.28 1.13 -3.09
N MET A 289 -27.41 1.42 -2.41
CA MET A 289 -27.44 2.15 -1.14
C MET A 289 -26.63 1.45 -0.05
N SER A 290 -26.81 0.14 0.12
CA SER A 290 -26.06 -0.65 1.10
C SER A 290 -24.55 -0.61 0.82
N LEU A 291 -24.14 -0.68 -0.45
CA LEU A 291 -22.72 -0.61 -0.82
C LEU A 291 -22.16 0.79 -0.61
N VAL A 292 -22.92 1.84 -0.93
CA VAL A 292 -22.52 3.23 -0.66
C VAL A 292 -22.33 3.45 0.84
N ILE A 293 -23.29 3.05 1.67
CA ILE A 293 -23.18 3.18 3.14
C ILE A 293 -21.98 2.40 3.67
N ALA A 294 -21.80 1.14 3.23
CA ALA A 294 -20.65 0.33 3.63
C ALA A 294 -19.32 0.97 3.23
N SER A 295 -19.25 1.52 2.02
CA SER A 295 -18.07 2.19 1.51
C SER A 295 -17.75 3.47 2.30
N LEU A 296 -18.75 4.31 2.57
CA LEU A 296 -18.58 5.54 3.35
C LEU A 296 -18.20 5.24 4.80
N PHE A 297 -18.83 4.25 5.43
CA PHE A 297 -18.48 3.82 6.78
C PHE A 297 -17.04 3.31 6.85
N THR A 298 -16.64 2.46 5.91
CA THR A 298 -15.26 1.95 5.83
C THR A 298 -14.26 3.09 5.63
N THR A 299 -14.57 4.05 4.74
CA THR A 299 -13.74 5.24 4.53
C THR A 299 -13.60 6.05 5.80
N PHE A 300 -14.71 6.34 6.48
CA PHE A 300 -14.73 7.11 7.72
C PHE A 300 -13.86 6.50 8.81
N ILE A 301 -13.95 5.18 8.99
CA ILE A 301 -13.13 4.47 9.99
C ILE A 301 -11.66 4.50 9.58
N PHE A 302 -11.33 4.15 8.32
CA PHE A 302 -9.95 3.99 7.88
C PHE A 302 -9.19 5.32 7.73
N SER A 303 -9.88 6.42 7.44
CA SER A 303 -9.31 7.77 7.43
C SER A 303 -9.49 8.52 8.76
N SER A 304 -9.82 7.82 9.85
CA SER A 304 -9.99 8.45 11.15
C SER A 304 -8.65 9.02 11.67
N PRO A 305 -8.61 10.30 12.07
CA PRO A 305 -7.42 10.90 12.66
C PRO A 305 -7.07 10.34 14.05
N LEU A 306 -7.98 9.55 14.65
CA LEU A 306 -7.75 8.89 15.93
C LEU A 306 -6.90 7.62 15.80
N ILE A 307 -6.70 7.10 14.59
CA ILE A 307 -5.83 5.96 14.33
C ILE A 307 -4.38 6.38 14.54
N GLY A 308 -3.60 5.52 15.21
CA GLY A 308 -2.18 5.73 15.46
C GLY A 308 -1.36 5.87 14.18
N MET A 309 -0.31 6.68 14.21
CA MET A 309 0.50 7.02 13.04
C MET A 309 1.03 5.80 12.28
N GLU A 310 1.39 4.74 12.98
CA GLU A 310 1.90 3.49 12.36
C GLU A 310 0.88 2.84 11.40
N TRP A 311 -0.40 2.88 11.78
CA TRP A 311 -1.50 2.26 11.02
C TRP A 311 -2.19 3.25 10.09
N SER A 312 -2.20 4.53 10.47
CA SER A 312 -2.93 5.59 9.79
C SER A 312 -2.54 5.67 8.31
N ASP A 313 -1.24 5.67 7.99
CA ASP A 313 -0.78 5.83 6.61
C ASP A 313 -1.27 4.67 5.71
N ARG A 314 -1.25 3.45 6.23
CA ARG A 314 -1.73 2.26 5.50
C ARG A 314 -3.24 2.23 5.35
N LEU A 315 -3.97 2.47 6.44
CA LEU A 315 -5.44 2.40 6.43
C LEU A 315 -6.04 3.58 5.67
N THR A 316 -5.53 4.80 5.87
CA THR A 316 -5.96 5.98 5.10
C THR A 316 -5.71 5.78 3.61
N GLY A 317 -4.56 5.22 3.26
CA GLY A 317 -4.27 4.89 1.87
C GLY A 317 -5.29 3.94 1.25
N LEU A 318 -5.70 2.93 1.98
CA LEU A 318 -6.71 1.97 1.54
C LEU A 318 -8.14 2.55 1.54
N SER A 319 -8.44 3.57 2.37
CA SER A 319 -9.76 4.20 2.45
C SER A 319 -10.23 4.81 1.12
N ILE A 320 -9.29 5.20 0.27
CA ILE A 320 -9.57 5.76 -1.06
C ILE A 320 -10.32 4.78 -1.96
N VAL A 321 -10.06 3.48 -1.81
CA VAL A 321 -10.74 2.45 -2.60
C VAL A 321 -12.24 2.48 -2.29
N SER A 322 -12.60 2.48 -1.02
CA SER A 322 -14.01 2.54 -0.59
C SER A 322 -14.64 3.90 -0.93
N LEU A 323 -13.91 5.01 -0.75
CA LEU A 323 -14.40 6.34 -1.15
C LEU A 323 -14.70 6.40 -2.65
N SER A 324 -13.81 5.84 -3.47
CA SER A 324 -13.98 5.80 -4.93
C SER A 324 -15.20 4.95 -5.34
N ILE A 325 -15.41 3.81 -4.70
CA ILE A 325 -16.59 2.96 -4.93
C ILE A 325 -17.88 3.77 -4.67
N ALA A 326 -17.96 4.45 -3.50
CA ALA A 326 -19.11 5.29 -3.17
C ALA A 326 -19.29 6.42 -4.19
N ALA A 327 -18.21 7.15 -4.52
CA ALA A 327 -18.27 8.27 -5.47
C ALA A 327 -18.75 7.86 -6.85
N ILE A 328 -18.28 6.73 -7.39
CA ILE A 328 -18.71 6.19 -8.70
C ILE A 328 -20.21 5.90 -8.70
N ILE A 329 -20.69 5.22 -7.66
CA ILE A 329 -22.10 4.83 -7.55
C ILE A 329 -22.98 6.08 -7.39
N ILE A 330 -22.60 7.01 -6.51
CA ILE A 330 -23.36 8.24 -6.25
C ILE A 330 -23.40 9.10 -7.52
N PHE A 331 -22.24 9.40 -8.11
CA PHE A 331 -22.19 10.22 -9.32
C PHE A 331 -23.01 9.65 -10.48
N GLY A 332 -22.98 8.33 -10.61
CA GLY A 332 -23.74 7.61 -11.62
C GLY A 332 -25.27 7.59 -11.39
N SER A 333 -25.69 7.61 -10.13
CA SER A 333 -27.11 7.50 -9.75
C SER A 333 -27.83 8.85 -9.66
N VAL A 334 -27.11 9.94 -9.37
CA VAL A 334 -27.70 11.28 -9.27
C VAL A 334 -27.75 11.97 -10.62
N GLU A 335 -28.83 12.72 -10.87
CA GLU A 335 -28.99 13.49 -12.14
C GLU A 335 -28.64 14.98 -11.96
N SER A 336 -28.95 15.52 -10.78
CA SER A 336 -28.79 16.95 -10.48
C SER A 336 -27.31 17.38 -10.55
N LEU A 337 -27.05 18.47 -11.22
CA LEU A 337 -25.74 19.08 -11.32
C LEU A 337 -25.19 19.48 -9.95
N TRP A 338 -26.04 19.95 -9.04
CA TRP A 338 -25.68 20.31 -7.67
C TRP A 338 -25.11 19.14 -6.86
N HIS A 339 -25.60 17.93 -7.10
CA HIS A 339 -25.05 16.74 -6.48
C HIS A 339 -23.77 16.22 -7.16
N LYS A 340 -23.62 16.46 -8.46
CA LYS A 340 -22.44 16.04 -9.24
C LYS A 340 -21.25 16.98 -9.07
N ALA A 341 -21.49 18.27 -8.92
CA ALA A 341 -20.44 19.29 -8.87
C ALA A 341 -19.42 19.06 -7.72
N PRO A 342 -19.82 18.78 -6.47
CA PRO A 342 -18.87 18.49 -5.40
C PRO A 342 -18.01 17.26 -5.68
N ILE A 343 -18.58 16.20 -6.28
CA ILE A 343 -17.85 14.98 -6.64
C ILE A 343 -16.86 15.26 -7.77
N ALA A 344 -17.28 16.00 -8.78
CA ALA A 344 -16.42 16.41 -9.89
C ALA A 344 -15.28 17.31 -9.41
N LEU A 345 -15.56 18.23 -8.49
CA LEU A 345 -14.54 19.07 -7.86
C LEU A 345 -13.53 18.24 -7.07
N LEU A 346 -14.00 17.30 -6.26
CA LEU A 346 -13.13 16.37 -5.53
C LEU A 346 -12.23 15.59 -6.49
N ALA A 347 -12.78 15.06 -7.58
CA ALA A 347 -12.02 14.34 -8.60
C ALA A 347 -10.98 15.26 -9.28
N ALA A 348 -11.36 16.49 -9.62
CA ALA A 348 -10.47 17.47 -10.23
C ALA A 348 -9.32 17.84 -9.29
N VAL A 349 -9.60 18.16 -8.02
CA VAL A 349 -8.57 18.42 -6.99
C VAL A 349 -7.63 17.24 -6.84
N THR A 350 -8.17 16.02 -6.78
CA THR A 350 -7.37 14.79 -6.70
C THR A 350 -6.41 14.68 -7.88
N LEU A 351 -6.88 14.86 -9.11
CA LEU A 351 -6.04 14.76 -10.31
C LEU A 351 -4.99 15.88 -10.39
N PHE A 352 -5.37 17.11 -10.01
CA PHE A 352 -4.46 18.26 -10.02
C PHE A 352 -3.33 18.15 -8.99
N THR A 353 -3.59 17.53 -7.85
CA THR A 353 -2.63 17.38 -6.76
C THR A 353 -1.80 16.09 -6.87
N ALA A 354 -2.16 15.19 -7.78
CA ALA A 354 -1.57 13.85 -7.90
C ALA A 354 -0.04 13.89 -8.06
N ILE A 355 0.45 14.51 -9.11
CA ILE A 355 1.88 14.51 -9.43
C ILE A 355 2.68 15.36 -8.44
N PRO A 356 2.31 16.64 -8.15
CA PRO A 356 3.06 17.45 -7.20
C PRO A 356 3.21 16.78 -5.83
N LEU A 357 2.13 16.24 -5.26
CA LEU A 357 2.19 15.63 -3.94
C LEU A 357 3.03 14.35 -3.91
N SER A 358 2.92 13.50 -4.92
CA SER A 358 3.69 12.26 -4.97
C SER A 358 5.19 12.51 -5.16
N THR A 359 5.58 13.52 -5.94
CA THR A 359 7.00 13.86 -6.13
C THR A 359 7.63 14.50 -4.90
N MET A 360 6.86 15.24 -4.10
CA MET A 360 7.36 15.88 -2.86
C MET A 360 7.77 14.87 -1.79
N GLU A 361 7.14 13.71 -1.74
CA GLU A 361 7.39 12.69 -0.71
C GLU A 361 8.16 11.47 -1.23
N MET A 362 8.62 11.51 -2.48
CA MET A 362 9.42 10.43 -3.05
C MET A 362 10.76 10.33 -2.32
N LYS A 363 10.94 9.26 -1.57
CA LYS A 363 12.19 8.94 -0.89
C LYS A 363 12.86 7.78 -1.61
N ARG A 364 14.17 7.81 -1.70
CA ARG A 364 15.00 6.69 -2.19
C ARG A 364 16.06 6.39 -1.15
N VAL A 365 16.49 5.14 -1.09
CA VAL A 365 17.62 4.74 -0.22
C VAL A 365 18.88 5.47 -0.64
N PHE A 366 19.13 5.52 -1.95
CA PHE A 366 20.22 6.20 -2.61
C PHE A 366 19.73 6.96 -3.85
N SER A 367 20.42 8.01 -4.24
CA SER A 367 20.32 8.55 -5.58
C SER A 367 20.87 7.56 -6.61
N ASP A 368 20.60 7.76 -7.89
CA ASP A 368 21.14 6.87 -8.93
C ASP A 368 22.68 6.87 -8.95
N GLN A 369 23.32 8.02 -8.64
CA GLN A 369 24.77 8.11 -8.51
C GLN A 369 25.31 7.34 -7.30
N GLU A 370 24.68 7.51 -6.13
CA GLU A 370 25.05 6.79 -4.91
C GLU A 370 24.87 5.27 -5.06
N TYR A 371 23.85 4.85 -5.77
CA TYR A 371 23.67 3.44 -6.08
C TYR A 371 24.71 2.92 -7.08
N SER A 372 25.11 3.73 -8.04
CA SER A 372 26.23 3.38 -8.93
C SER A 372 27.54 3.20 -8.13
N ASP A 373 27.81 4.11 -7.18
CA ASP A 373 28.97 4.01 -6.27
C ASP A 373 28.88 2.75 -5.39
N PHE A 374 27.66 2.38 -4.96
CA PHE A 374 27.44 1.17 -4.17
C PHE A 374 27.66 -0.12 -4.98
N LYS A 375 27.22 -0.17 -6.23
CA LYS A 375 27.49 -1.30 -7.15
C LYS A 375 28.99 -1.42 -7.45
N ASP A 376 29.66 -0.31 -7.70
CA ASP A 376 31.10 -0.32 -7.90
C ASP A 376 31.83 -0.85 -6.66
N PHE A 377 31.48 -0.34 -5.48
CA PHE A 377 31.97 -0.85 -4.20
C PHE A 377 31.73 -2.37 -4.07
N ALA A 378 30.53 -2.84 -4.34
CA ALA A 378 30.19 -4.26 -4.24
C ALA A 378 30.99 -5.13 -5.22
N SER A 379 31.29 -4.62 -6.41
CA SER A 379 32.04 -5.35 -7.43
C SER A 379 33.51 -5.61 -7.05
N HIS A 380 34.07 -4.80 -6.15
CA HIS A 380 35.46 -4.93 -5.68
C HIS A 380 35.61 -5.81 -4.43
N VAL A 381 34.47 -6.32 -3.90
CA VAL A 381 34.46 -7.08 -2.64
C VAL A 381 33.90 -8.48 -2.89
N SER A 382 34.64 -9.51 -2.44
CA SER A 382 34.15 -10.89 -2.42
C SER A 382 33.84 -11.30 -0.98
N ILE A 383 32.61 -11.71 -0.75
CA ILE A 383 32.12 -12.15 0.56
C ILE A 383 31.95 -13.67 0.55
N PRO A 384 32.50 -14.41 1.55
CA PRO A 384 32.32 -15.86 1.67
C PRO A 384 30.81 -16.22 1.78
N SER A 385 30.44 -17.36 1.22
CA SER A 385 29.04 -17.80 1.15
C SER A 385 28.33 -17.99 2.51
N ASN A 386 29.10 -18.29 3.57
CA ASN A 386 28.58 -18.44 4.94
C ASN A 386 28.83 -17.15 5.76
N SER A 387 28.44 -16.02 5.23
CA SER A 387 28.61 -14.72 5.88
C SER A 387 27.29 -13.99 5.98
N VAL A 388 27.19 -13.11 6.97
CA VAL A 388 26.07 -12.20 7.14
C VAL A 388 26.54 -10.76 7.08
N MET A 389 25.73 -9.91 6.45
CA MET A 389 25.97 -8.49 6.35
C MET A 389 25.04 -7.72 7.26
N VAL A 390 25.60 -6.78 8.00
CA VAL A 390 24.87 -5.85 8.86
C VAL A 390 24.85 -4.49 8.17
N ALA A 391 23.67 -3.92 8.03
CA ALA A 391 23.48 -2.62 7.43
C ALA A 391 22.26 -1.89 7.97
N ARG A 392 22.15 -0.58 7.76
CA ARG A 392 20.95 0.16 8.11
C ARG A 392 19.77 -0.21 7.21
N HIS A 393 18.57 0.14 7.65
CA HIS A 393 17.33 -0.09 6.90
C HIS A 393 17.38 0.50 5.47
N GLY A 394 17.01 -0.33 4.51
CA GLY A 394 17.06 -0.10 3.07
C GLY A 394 18.38 -0.54 2.43
N VAL A 395 19.52 -0.31 3.10
CA VAL A 395 20.85 -0.75 2.61
C VAL A 395 21.03 -2.25 2.79
N GLU A 396 20.39 -2.87 3.80
CA GLU A 396 20.43 -4.32 3.99
C GLU A 396 19.88 -5.08 2.79
N TYR A 397 18.79 -4.61 2.18
CA TYR A 397 18.22 -5.27 0.99
C TYR A 397 19.07 -5.05 -0.26
N LEU A 398 19.69 -3.88 -0.40
CA LEU A 398 20.66 -3.65 -1.46
C LEU A 398 21.90 -4.53 -1.27
N SER A 399 22.34 -4.72 -0.01
CA SER A 399 23.44 -5.62 0.32
C SER A 399 23.08 -7.08 0.01
N ALA A 400 21.90 -7.53 0.38
CA ALA A 400 21.41 -8.86 0.00
C ALA A 400 21.35 -9.05 -1.52
N TRP A 401 21.01 -7.99 -2.25
CA TRP A 401 20.92 -8.03 -3.71
C TRP A 401 22.30 -8.08 -4.37
N GLU A 402 23.19 -7.16 -4.04
CA GLU A 402 24.49 -7.02 -4.71
C GLU A 402 25.49 -8.10 -4.28
N PHE A 403 25.56 -8.44 -2.99
CA PHE A 403 26.49 -9.44 -2.47
C PHE A 403 25.94 -10.85 -2.43
N SER A 404 24.64 -11.05 -2.65
CA SER A 404 23.96 -12.35 -2.50
C SER A 404 24.18 -13.00 -1.12
N ALA A 405 24.32 -12.19 -0.07
CA ALA A 405 24.55 -12.59 1.31
C ALA A 405 23.30 -12.47 2.17
N ASP A 406 23.25 -13.21 3.27
CA ASP A 406 22.25 -12.99 4.31
C ASP A 406 22.46 -11.60 4.96
N VAL A 407 21.37 -11.01 5.45
CA VAL A 407 21.42 -9.64 5.98
C VAL A 407 20.69 -9.51 7.30
N VAL A 408 21.20 -8.62 8.15
CA VAL A 408 20.61 -8.23 9.43
C VAL A 408 20.64 -6.71 9.53
N LEU A 409 19.55 -6.12 10.03
CA LEU A 409 19.51 -4.70 10.36
C LEU A 409 20.49 -4.35 11.48
N ASP A 410 21.16 -3.22 11.35
CA ASP A 410 22.12 -2.72 12.36
C ASP A 410 21.47 -2.54 13.74
N THR A 411 20.18 -2.21 13.79
CA THR A 411 19.40 -2.08 15.03
C THR A 411 19.16 -3.42 15.75
N TYR A 412 19.22 -4.54 15.03
CA TYR A 412 19.05 -5.87 15.60
C TYR A 412 20.36 -6.65 15.77
N TYR A 413 21.49 -6.06 15.41
CA TYR A 413 22.79 -6.73 15.43
C TYR A 413 23.12 -7.38 16.78
N GLU A 414 22.88 -6.65 17.91
CA GLU A 414 23.17 -7.15 19.25
C GLU A 414 22.23 -8.27 19.72
N SER A 415 21.01 -8.31 19.20
CA SER A 415 19.99 -9.30 19.57
C SER A 415 19.90 -10.49 18.62
N ALA A 416 20.56 -10.42 17.47
CA ALA A 416 20.51 -11.47 16.46
C ALA A 416 21.46 -12.63 16.82
N ASP A 417 21.00 -13.87 16.69
CA ASP A 417 21.87 -15.02 16.76
C ASP A 417 22.66 -15.19 15.46
N LEU A 418 23.89 -14.75 15.49
CA LEU A 418 24.82 -14.82 14.37
C LEU A 418 25.83 -15.97 14.48
N SER A 419 25.63 -16.88 15.43
CA SER A 419 26.58 -17.98 15.73
C SER A 419 26.78 -18.96 14.57
N SER A 420 25.79 -19.10 13.69
CA SER A 420 25.83 -19.98 12.51
C SER A 420 26.72 -19.45 11.38
N TYR A 421 27.06 -18.15 11.37
CA TYR A 421 27.85 -17.54 10.31
C TYR A 421 29.33 -17.56 10.64
N SER A 422 30.16 -17.86 9.64
CA SER A 422 31.63 -17.88 9.78
C SER A 422 32.23 -16.46 9.84
N SER A 423 31.52 -15.48 9.28
CA SER A 423 31.97 -14.08 9.25
C SER A 423 30.81 -13.13 9.27
N VAL A 424 31.00 -12.00 9.96
CA VAL A 424 30.03 -10.90 10.06
C VAL A 424 30.68 -9.65 9.51
N TYR A 425 30.02 -9.04 8.56
CA TYR A 425 30.47 -7.81 7.91
C TYR A 425 29.48 -6.68 8.17
N TYR A 426 29.99 -5.47 8.35
CA TYR A 426 29.19 -4.26 8.50
C TYR A 426 29.46 -3.33 7.33
N ILE A 427 28.39 -2.81 6.70
CA ILE A 427 28.48 -1.76 5.71
C ILE A 427 28.40 -0.41 6.42
N GLN A 428 29.51 0.29 6.43
CA GLN A 428 29.63 1.63 6.96
C GLN A 428 29.50 2.65 5.83
N GLU A 429 28.58 3.58 5.96
CA GLU A 429 28.47 4.74 5.08
C GLU A 429 29.45 5.82 5.57
N LEU A 430 30.38 6.23 4.70
CA LEU A 430 31.42 7.24 5.01
C LEU A 430 30.93 8.66 4.75
N LYS A 431 29.86 8.81 3.97
CA LYS A 431 29.19 10.09 3.69
C LYS A 431 27.78 10.06 4.29
N THR A 432 27.30 11.21 4.75
CA THR A 432 25.92 11.37 5.12
C THR A 432 25.09 11.44 3.84
N PHE A 433 24.41 10.36 3.48
CA PHE A 433 23.52 10.34 2.33
C PHE A 433 22.24 11.09 2.71
N THR A 434 21.91 12.11 1.92
CA THR A 434 20.63 12.81 2.08
C THR A 434 19.56 11.95 1.42
N PRO A 435 18.54 11.45 2.14
CA PRO A 435 17.43 10.77 1.50
C PRO A 435 16.86 11.69 0.42
N GLY A 436 16.88 11.25 -0.83
CA GLY A 436 16.70 12.07 -2.03
C GLY A 436 15.49 12.99 -1.98
N GLY A 437 15.73 14.20 -1.57
CA GLY A 437 14.87 15.35 -1.75
C GLY A 437 15.48 16.24 -2.81
N GLY A 438 14.89 16.30 -4.00
CA GLY A 438 15.22 17.28 -5.03
C GLY A 438 14.86 18.69 -4.56
N GLY A 439 15.66 19.25 -3.68
CA GLY A 439 15.61 20.64 -3.24
C GLY A 439 17.02 21.18 -3.21
N LYS A 440 17.30 22.26 -3.93
CA LYS A 440 18.51 23.05 -3.84
C LYS A 440 18.78 23.37 -2.36
N GLY A 441 19.59 22.57 -1.70
CA GLY A 441 20.07 22.84 -0.36
C GLY A 441 21.23 23.82 -0.44
N ASP A 442 20.97 25.05 -0.06
CA ASP A 442 21.98 26.00 0.33
C ASP A 442 22.75 25.42 1.53
N GLY A 443 24.08 25.40 1.42
CA GLY A 443 24.98 24.73 2.35
C GLY A 443 25.10 25.41 3.72
N THR A 444 24.06 25.28 4.53
CA THR A 444 24.11 25.64 5.96
C THR A 444 24.15 24.36 6.79
N LYS A 445 25.24 24.20 7.55
CA LYS A 445 25.42 23.15 8.57
C LYS A 445 24.13 22.98 9.39
N PRO A 446 23.72 21.74 9.73
CA PRO A 446 22.68 21.55 10.72
C PRO A 446 23.14 22.18 12.05
N SER A 447 22.43 23.19 12.50
CA SER A 447 22.56 23.71 13.86
C SER A 447 22.23 22.59 14.84
N GLU A 448 23.05 22.48 15.88
CA GLU A 448 22.82 21.61 17.05
C GLU A 448 21.36 21.68 17.51
N PRO A 449 20.75 20.56 17.93
CA PRO A 449 19.41 20.58 18.47
C PRO A 449 19.34 21.51 19.69
N PRO A 450 18.34 22.38 19.80
CA PRO A 450 18.21 23.28 20.93
C PRO A 450 18.05 22.47 22.21
N THR A 451 18.96 22.66 23.16
CA THR A 451 18.82 22.19 24.54
C THR A 451 17.73 23.00 25.25
N GLY A 452 16.48 22.71 24.91
CA GLY A 452 15.32 23.28 25.56
C GLY A 452 14.86 22.35 26.69
N LYS A 453 15.08 22.74 27.95
CA LYS A 453 14.43 22.18 29.12
C LYS A 453 12.91 22.36 28.97
N GLY A 454 12.20 21.32 28.54
CA GLY A 454 10.74 21.27 28.59
C GLY A 454 10.25 21.02 30.03
N PRO A 455 9.10 21.55 30.40
CA PRO A 455 8.57 21.40 31.77
C PRO A 455 8.18 19.92 32.01
N SER A 456 8.59 19.45 33.19
CA SER A 456 8.29 18.14 33.74
C SER A 456 6.79 17.93 33.95
N GLY A 457 6.08 17.40 33.00
CA GLY A 457 4.71 16.90 33.15
C GLY A 457 4.74 15.39 33.36
N LYS A 458 4.45 14.92 34.55
CA LYS A 458 4.19 13.53 34.90
C LYS A 458 2.94 13.04 34.16
N GLY A 459 3.11 12.43 33.01
CA GLY A 459 2.11 11.64 32.32
C GLY A 459 2.82 10.38 31.80
N GLY A 460 2.62 9.25 32.49
CA GLY A 460 3.24 7.99 32.14
C GLY A 460 2.86 7.58 30.71
N LYS A 461 3.83 7.56 29.83
CA LYS A 461 3.76 6.77 28.61
C LYS A 461 3.73 5.29 29.01
N PRO A 462 2.78 4.47 28.52
CA PRO A 462 2.99 3.04 28.54
C PRO A 462 4.19 2.75 27.64
N ASP A 463 5.10 1.94 28.14
CA ASP A 463 6.35 1.56 27.52
C ASP A 463 6.13 0.94 26.12
N ALA A 464 6.16 1.76 25.10
CA ALA A 464 6.85 1.33 23.89
C ALA A 464 8.29 1.06 24.35
N PRO A 465 8.97 -0.01 23.88
CA PRO A 465 10.34 -0.25 24.28
C PRO A 465 11.16 1.00 23.95
N THR A 466 11.32 1.86 24.95
CA THR A 466 11.99 3.17 24.91
C THR A 466 13.50 3.00 24.89
N ASP A 467 13.96 1.78 24.86
CA ASP A 467 15.31 1.39 24.56
C ASP A 467 15.38 0.80 23.15
N LEU A 468 15.24 1.66 22.14
CA LEU A 468 16.07 1.43 20.96
C LEU A 468 17.50 1.34 21.51
N PRO A 469 18.17 0.20 21.39
CA PRO A 469 19.54 0.06 21.90
C PRO A 469 20.33 1.25 21.36
N LYS A 470 21.04 1.98 22.25
CA LYS A 470 21.95 3.02 21.82
C LYS A 470 22.79 2.40 20.73
N LYS A 471 22.79 3.00 19.53
CA LYS A 471 23.52 2.51 18.37
C LYS A 471 24.98 2.34 18.80
N THR A 472 25.34 1.14 19.23
CA THR A 472 26.73 0.81 19.60
C THR A 472 27.53 0.94 18.34
N ALA A 473 28.63 1.67 18.38
CA ALA A 473 29.50 1.79 17.22
C ALA A 473 30.00 0.40 16.87
N ILE A 474 29.55 -0.15 15.75
CA ILE A 474 30.04 -1.43 15.25
C ILE A 474 31.48 -1.21 14.79
N THR A 475 32.41 -1.83 15.50
CA THR A 475 33.87 -1.72 15.25
C THR A 475 34.42 -3.02 14.72
N GLY A 476 35.43 -2.94 13.87
CA GLY A 476 36.11 -4.11 13.30
C GLY A 476 37.24 -3.70 12.39
N GLU A 477 37.76 -4.66 11.63
CA GLU A 477 38.81 -4.44 10.64
C GLU A 477 38.21 -3.98 9.32
N THR A 478 38.66 -2.83 8.79
CA THR A 478 38.22 -2.37 7.47
C THR A 478 38.91 -3.22 6.40
N ILE A 479 38.11 -4.02 5.69
CA ILE A 479 38.57 -4.90 4.61
C ILE A 479 38.70 -4.14 3.30
N TYR A 480 37.75 -3.27 3.01
CA TYR A 480 37.76 -2.45 1.79
C TYR A 480 37.04 -1.11 2.06
N SER A 481 37.53 -0.06 1.42
CA SER A 481 36.93 1.26 1.53
C SER A 481 36.96 1.97 0.17
N SER A 482 35.81 2.46 -0.23
CA SER A 482 35.64 3.41 -1.35
C SER A 482 35.51 4.84 -0.83
N SER A 483 35.19 5.79 -1.69
CA SER A 483 34.94 7.17 -1.29
C SER A 483 33.64 7.35 -0.48
N SER A 484 32.70 6.39 -0.55
CA SER A 484 31.35 6.49 -0.01
C SER A 484 31.02 5.41 0.99
N PHE A 485 31.65 4.24 0.88
CA PHE A 485 31.34 3.06 1.68
C PHE A 485 32.61 2.36 2.18
N ALA A 486 32.51 1.75 3.34
CA ALA A 486 33.52 0.82 3.83
C ALA A 486 32.88 -0.50 4.24
N LEU A 487 33.59 -1.60 3.95
CA LEU A 487 33.27 -2.93 4.47
C LEU A 487 34.16 -3.20 5.67
N VAL A 488 33.53 -3.40 6.81
CA VAL A 488 34.20 -3.67 8.08
C VAL A 488 33.91 -5.12 8.48
N LYS A 489 34.94 -5.92 8.66
CA LYS A 489 34.80 -7.26 9.23
C LYS A 489 34.72 -7.14 10.74
N VAL A 490 33.61 -7.59 11.31
CA VAL A 490 33.31 -7.49 12.74
C VAL A 490 33.75 -8.77 13.46
N ARG A 491 33.61 -9.91 12.78
CA ARG A 491 33.99 -11.24 13.27
C ARG A 491 34.41 -12.15 12.11
#